data_2a9ee62fefa4eba9b5b2d3ed4a21d6de
#
_entry.id   2a9ee62fefa4eba9b5b2d3ed4a21d6de
#
_cell.length_a   1.000
_cell.length_b   1.000
_cell.length_c   1.000
_cell.angle_alpha   90.00
_cell.angle_beta   90.00
_cell.angle_gamma   90.00
#
_symmetry.space_group_name_H-M   'P 1'
#
loop_
_entity.id
_entity.type
_entity.pdbx_description
1 polymer ?
#
loop_
_entity_poly.entity_id
_entity_poly.type
_entity_poly.pdbx_seq_one_letter_code
_entity_poly.pdbx_strand_id
1 'polypeptide(L)'
;MDATTLRRAIARTRLAPVAAFPKRLARVARHDAKVIRTTTRWLFTSREHHNYTYDLTKLSRQHLAWFVSVVCDVPVKQVRAYLDEIESDDTLRGHIERATAGSARRGLADKQVRYARRIGWYAIVRATRPAHVVETGVDKGLGSCVLAAALLRNAAEGHPGRLTSLDINPEAGYLARTAPWSEVVDLVIGDSIASIGALDRPVDLFLHDSDHSRAHERREFEAVEAKLAPGALLLTDNVTHTNVLAEHAERTGRRFLAYRETPRDHWYPGDGIGVAW
;
A
#
# COMPACT_ATOMS: atom_id res chain seq x y z
N MET A 1 -22.76 -40.50 -32.09
CA MET A 1 -21.70 -40.19 -31.08
C MET A 1 -21.99 -38.82 -30.53
N ASP A 2 -22.21 -38.72 -29.25
CA ASP A 2 -22.50 -37.40 -28.66
C ASP A 2 -21.23 -36.50 -28.63
N ALA A 3 -21.45 -35.18 -28.49
CA ALA A 3 -20.36 -34.19 -28.49
C ALA A 3 -19.33 -34.43 -27.38
N THR A 4 -19.73 -35.11 -26.31
CA THR A 4 -18.87 -35.38 -25.14
C THR A 4 -17.93 -36.56 -25.47
N THR A 5 -18.45 -37.60 -26.13
CA THR A 5 -17.68 -38.75 -26.57
C THR A 5 -16.67 -38.36 -27.63
N LEU A 6 -17.06 -37.50 -28.60
CA LEU A 6 -16.17 -36.97 -29.62
C LEU A 6 -15.03 -36.12 -29.00
N ARG A 7 -15.36 -35.26 -28.04
CA ARG A 7 -14.35 -34.45 -27.32
C ARG A 7 -13.34 -35.31 -26.54
N ARG A 8 -13.80 -36.40 -25.89
CA ARG A 8 -12.91 -37.35 -25.19
C ARG A 8 -12.01 -38.11 -26.17
N ALA A 9 -12.53 -38.51 -27.33
CA ALA A 9 -11.75 -39.17 -28.36
C ALA A 9 -10.64 -38.24 -28.89
N ILE A 10 -10.97 -36.99 -29.24
CA ILE A 10 -10.01 -36.01 -29.74
C ILE A 10 -8.95 -35.69 -28.65
N ALA A 11 -9.33 -35.61 -27.37
CA ALA A 11 -8.41 -35.30 -26.27
C ALA A 11 -7.27 -36.34 -26.11
N ARG A 12 -7.44 -37.53 -26.63
CA ARG A 12 -6.43 -38.62 -26.64
C ARG A 12 -5.54 -38.64 -27.90
N THR A 13 -5.74 -37.71 -28.82
CA THR A 13 -4.98 -37.63 -30.07
C THR A 13 -3.95 -36.49 -30.05
N ARG A 14 -2.99 -36.55 -30.98
CA ARG A 14 -2.05 -35.45 -31.23
C ARG A 14 -2.74 -34.18 -31.74
N LEU A 15 -4.02 -34.25 -32.13
CA LEU A 15 -4.83 -33.12 -32.57
C LEU A 15 -5.52 -32.36 -31.41
N ALA A 16 -5.46 -32.88 -30.18
CA ALA A 16 -6.06 -32.24 -29.01
C ALA A 16 -5.64 -30.77 -28.81
N PRO A 17 -4.36 -30.37 -28.96
CA PRO A 17 -3.95 -28.97 -28.85
C PRO A 17 -4.57 -28.08 -29.92
N VAL A 18 -4.75 -28.57 -31.14
CA VAL A 18 -5.38 -27.83 -32.25
C VAL A 18 -6.87 -27.64 -31.97
N ALA A 19 -7.56 -28.69 -31.56
CA ALA A 19 -8.98 -28.63 -31.20
C ALA A 19 -9.26 -27.73 -29.97
N ALA A 20 -8.30 -27.60 -29.08
CA ALA A 20 -8.41 -26.71 -27.91
C ALA A 20 -8.07 -25.24 -28.23
N PHE A 21 -7.41 -24.95 -29.38
CA PHE A 21 -6.95 -23.62 -29.74
C PHE A 21 -8.04 -22.54 -29.71
N PRO A 22 -9.24 -22.70 -30.29
CA PRO A 22 -10.29 -21.68 -30.25
C PRO A 22 -10.71 -21.31 -28.85
N LYS A 23 -10.76 -22.29 -27.92
CA LYS A 23 -11.10 -22.04 -26.52
C LYS A 23 -9.99 -21.27 -25.80
N ARG A 24 -8.73 -21.60 -26.08
CA ARG A 24 -7.58 -20.88 -25.55
C ARG A 24 -7.57 -19.43 -26.04
N LEU A 25 -7.74 -19.25 -27.36
CA LEU A 25 -7.82 -17.94 -27.98
C LEU A 25 -8.96 -17.09 -27.37
N ALA A 26 -10.15 -17.66 -27.20
CA ALA A 26 -11.27 -16.94 -26.59
C ALA A 26 -11.02 -16.54 -25.13
N ARG A 27 -10.26 -17.33 -24.36
CA ARG A 27 -9.86 -16.95 -22.99
C ARG A 27 -8.86 -15.81 -22.98
N VAL A 28 -7.81 -15.89 -23.80
CA VAL A 28 -6.80 -14.83 -23.94
C VAL A 28 -7.46 -13.55 -24.42
N ALA A 29 -8.22 -13.60 -25.53
CA ALA A 29 -8.90 -12.43 -26.08
C ALA A 29 -9.85 -11.76 -25.08
N ARG A 30 -10.56 -12.53 -24.23
CA ARG A 30 -11.43 -11.97 -23.19
C ARG A 30 -10.64 -11.26 -22.09
N HIS A 31 -9.49 -11.81 -21.68
CA HIS A 31 -8.59 -11.21 -20.72
C HIS A 31 -8.01 -9.91 -21.29
N ASP A 32 -7.45 -9.98 -22.49
CA ASP A 32 -6.77 -8.84 -23.14
C ASP A 32 -7.75 -7.71 -23.46
N ALA A 33 -8.97 -8.02 -23.90
CA ALA A 33 -10.00 -7.02 -24.14
C ALA A 33 -10.37 -6.24 -22.86
N LYS A 34 -10.40 -6.91 -21.70
CA LYS A 34 -10.60 -6.24 -20.42
C LYS A 34 -9.42 -5.31 -20.09
N VAL A 35 -8.19 -5.80 -20.24
CA VAL A 35 -6.97 -5.02 -19.99
C VAL A 35 -6.91 -3.82 -20.92
N ILE A 36 -7.08 -4.04 -22.24
CA ILE A 36 -7.07 -2.96 -23.26
C ILE A 36 -8.11 -1.89 -22.92
N ARG A 37 -9.36 -2.28 -22.61
CA ARG A 37 -10.40 -1.32 -22.26
C ARG A 37 -10.05 -0.49 -21.02
N THR A 38 -9.51 -1.14 -19.99
CA THR A 38 -9.15 -0.47 -18.73
C THR A 38 -7.96 0.48 -18.95
N THR A 39 -6.95 0.03 -19.68
CA THR A 39 -5.77 0.84 -20.03
C THR A 39 -6.18 2.04 -20.89
N THR A 40 -6.97 1.84 -21.93
CA THR A 40 -7.44 2.92 -22.82
C THR A 40 -8.23 3.96 -22.01
N ARG A 41 -9.17 3.49 -21.16
CA ARG A 41 -9.92 4.41 -20.30
C ARG A 41 -8.98 5.26 -19.44
N TRP A 42 -8.03 4.63 -18.75
CA TRP A 42 -7.09 5.35 -17.88
C TRP A 42 -6.26 6.37 -18.64
N LEU A 43 -5.69 6.01 -19.81
CA LEU A 43 -4.89 6.91 -20.64
C LEU A 43 -5.63 8.20 -21.03
N PHE A 44 -6.95 8.13 -21.23
CA PHE A 44 -7.75 9.30 -21.63
C PHE A 44 -8.47 10.02 -20.48
N THR A 45 -8.55 9.43 -19.30
CA THR A 45 -9.30 10.00 -18.17
C THR A 45 -8.47 10.35 -16.96
N SER A 46 -7.33 9.68 -16.75
CA SER A 46 -6.42 9.96 -15.63
C SER A 46 -5.45 11.08 -15.97
N ARG A 47 -4.98 11.77 -14.93
CA ARG A 47 -3.89 12.75 -14.96
C ARG A 47 -2.61 12.21 -14.33
N GLU A 48 -2.68 11.03 -13.71
CA GLU A 48 -1.54 10.43 -13.02
C GLU A 48 -0.50 9.93 -14.01
N HIS A 49 0.78 10.12 -13.69
CA HIS A 49 1.90 9.61 -14.49
C HIS A 49 2.82 8.68 -13.69
N HIS A 50 2.79 8.79 -12.36
CA HIS A 50 3.40 7.89 -11.40
C HIS A 50 2.56 7.94 -10.12
N ASN A 51 2.80 7.08 -9.16
CA ASN A 51 2.09 7.06 -7.87
C ASN A 51 0.55 6.97 -8.05
N TYR A 52 0.13 5.85 -8.61
CA TYR A 52 -1.27 5.60 -8.96
C TYR A 52 -2.18 5.46 -7.75
N THR A 53 -3.42 5.96 -7.89
CA THR A 53 -4.46 5.86 -6.88
C THR A 53 -5.70 5.15 -7.44
N TYR A 54 -6.24 4.21 -6.70
CA TYR A 54 -7.38 3.37 -7.10
C TYR A 54 -8.08 2.82 -5.86
N ASP A 55 -9.28 2.30 -6.06
CA ASP A 55 -9.96 1.49 -5.05
C ASP A 55 -9.59 0.02 -5.20
N LEU A 56 -9.62 -0.73 -4.12
CA LEU A 56 -9.45 -2.17 -4.16
C LEU A 56 -10.73 -2.87 -4.63
N THR A 57 -10.58 -4.05 -5.26
CA THR A 57 -11.75 -4.92 -5.47
C THR A 57 -12.31 -5.38 -4.11
N LYS A 58 -13.61 -5.73 -4.07
CA LYS A 58 -14.23 -6.25 -2.83
C LYS A 58 -13.47 -7.44 -2.25
N LEU A 59 -13.01 -8.37 -3.10
CA LEU A 59 -12.26 -9.54 -2.66
C LEU A 59 -10.90 -9.13 -2.09
N SER A 60 -10.18 -8.25 -2.78
CA SER A 60 -8.89 -7.74 -2.33
C SER A 60 -8.99 -7.04 -0.97
N ARG A 61 -10.03 -6.20 -0.80
CA ARG A 61 -10.31 -5.54 0.48
C ARG A 61 -10.62 -6.55 1.60
N GLN A 62 -11.34 -7.64 1.31
CA GLN A 62 -11.56 -8.72 2.27
C GLN A 62 -10.26 -9.43 2.66
N HIS A 63 -9.40 -9.72 1.68
CA HIS A 63 -8.08 -10.31 1.93
C HIS A 63 -7.20 -9.37 2.77
N LEU A 64 -7.22 -8.07 2.48
CA LEU A 64 -6.51 -7.07 3.28
C LEU A 64 -7.00 -7.07 4.74
N ALA A 65 -8.31 -7.16 4.96
CA ALA A 65 -8.85 -7.21 6.31
C ALA A 65 -8.35 -8.44 7.08
N TRP A 66 -8.27 -9.61 6.44
CA TRP A 66 -7.71 -10.81 7.06
C TRP A 66 -6.20 -10.71 7.27
N PHE A 67 -5.46 -10.14 6.31
CA PHE A 67 -4.03 -9.88 6.44
C PHE A 67 -3.73 -9.04 7.68
N VAL A 68 -4.38 -7.90 7.83
CA VAL A 68 -4.21 -7.02 9.02
C VAL A 68 -4.64 -7.71 10.31
N SER A 69 -5.75 -8.48 10.27
CA SER A 69 -6.23 -9.26 11.42
C SER A 69 -5.18 -10.23 11.94
N VAL A 70 -4.49 -10.93 11.04
CA VAL A 70 -3.43 -11.90 11.41
C VAL A 70 -2.18 -11.19 11.93
N VAL A 71 -1.74 -10.13 11.24
CA VAL A 71 -0.53 -9.38 11.62
C VAL A 71 -0.68 -8.70 12.99
N CYS A 72 -1.84 -8.08 13.23
CA CYS A 72 -2.08 -7.29 14.45
C CYS A 72 -2.76 -8.08 15.57
N ASP A 73 -3.08 -9.35 15.36
CA ASP A 73 -3.80 -10.22 16.31
C ASP A 73 -5.11 -9.58 16.83
N VAL A 74 -5.90 -9.01 15.92
CA VAL A 74 -7.20 -8.40 16.24
C VAL A 74 -8.33 -9.02 15.41
N PRO A 75 -9.58 -9.03 15.92
CA PRO A 75 -10.71 -9.59 15.17
C PRO A 75 -10.90 -8.93 13.81
N VAL A 76 -11.08 -9.72 12.76
CA VAL A 76 -11.28 -9.21 11.37
C VAL A 76 -12.47 -8.24 11.27
N LYS A 77 -13.48 -8.37 12.13
CA LYS A 77 -14.62 -7.43 12.21
C LYS A 77 -14.15 -6.04 12.60
N GLN A 78 -13.21 -5.93 13.53
CA GLN A 78 -12.63 -4.65 13.95
C GLN A 78 -11.79 -4.05 12.82
N VAL A 79 -10.99 -4.84 12.12
CA VAL A 79 -10.22 -4.36 10.96
C VAL A 79 -11.15 -3.83 9.88
N ARG A 80 -12.25 -4.53 9.57
CA ARG A 80 -13.25 -4.01 8.61
C ARG A 80 -13.81 -2.65 9.01
N ALA A 81 -14.07 -2.44 10.32
CA ALA A 81 -14.51 -1.14 10.82
C ALA A 81 -13.46 -0.05 10.59
N TYR A 82 -12.17 -0.34 10.77
CA TYR A 82 -11.09 0.59 10.47
C TYR A 82 -10.97 0.91 8.97
N LEU A 83 -11.17 -0.10 8.10
CA LEU A 83 -11.21 0.15 6.65
C LEU A 83 -12.41 1.02 6.25
N ASP A 84 -13.58 0.80 6.85
CA ASP A 84 -14.78 1.63 6.62
C ASP A 84 -14.57 3.06 7.17
N GLU A 85 -13.88 3.20 8.31
CA GLU A 85 -13.59 4.48 8.97
C GLU A 85 -12.81 5.42 8.04
N ILE A 86 -11.69 4.98 7.46
CA ILE A 86 -10.91 5.83 6.55
C ILE A 86 -11.63 6.07 5.22
N GLU A 87 -12.30 5.06 4.67
CA GLU A 87 -13.02 5.20 3.39
C GLU A 87 -14.22 6.15 3.49
N SER A 88 -14.77 6.37 4.70
CA SER A 88 -15.85 7.31 4.99
C SER A 88 -15.38 8.65 5.59
N ASP A 89 -14.07 8.88 5.74
CA ASP A 89 -13.54 10.13 6.28
C ASP A 89 -13.58 11.27 5.26
N ASP A 90 -14.69 12.01 5.25
CA ASP A 90 -14.89 13.15 4.36
C ASP A 90 -13.97 14.34 4.71
N THR A 91 -13.50 14.44 5.96
CA THR A 91 -12.55 15.49 6.38
C THR A 91 -11.19 15.27 5.71
N LEU A 92 -10.65 14.06 5.80
CA LEU A 92 -9.41 13.68 5.13
C LEU A 92 -9.54 13.82 3.60
N ARG A 93 -10.63 13.29 3.03
CA ARG A 93 -10.89 13.34 1.59
C ARG A 93 -10.93 14.79 1.09
N GLY A 94 -11.76 15.62 1.70
CA GLY A 94 -11.90 17.03 1.33
C GLY A 94 -10.61 17.83 1.52
N HIS A 95 -9.78 17.49 2.51
CA HIS A 95 -8.46 18.08 2.68
C HIS A 95 -7.55 17.76 1.48
N ILE A 96 -7.41 16.47 1.14
CA ILE A 96 -6.54 16.02 0.02
C ILE A 96 -7.01 16.65 -1.30
N GLU A 97 -8.32 16.70 -1.56
CA GLU A 97 -8.87 17.31 -2.76
C GLU A 97 -8.52 18.81 -2.86
N ARG A 98 -8.75 19.58 -1.79
CA ARG A 98 -8.46 21.02 -1.75
C ARG A 98 -6.96 21.29 -1.88
N ALA A 99 -6.13 20.60 -1.11
CA ALA A 99 -4.69 20.78 -1.12
C ALA A 99 -4.10 20.39 -2.49
N THR A 100 -4.57 19.32 -3.12
CA THR A 100 -4.17 18.91 -4.47
C THR A 100 -4.58 19.97 -5.50
N ALA A 101 -5.81 20.48 -5.44
CA ALA A 101 -6.30 21.50 -6.36
C ALA A 101 -5.52 22.82 -6.26
N GLY A 102 -5.04 23.17 -5.07
CA GLY A 102 -4.20 24.35 -4.82
C GLY A 102 -2.70 24.16 -5.12
N SER A 103 -2.25 22.93 -5.36
CA SER A 103 -0.83 22.62 -5.54
C SER A 103 -0.34 22.85 -6.98
N ALA A 104 0.99 22.97 -7.15
CA ALA A 104 1.64 22.95 -8.47
C ALA A 104 1.41 21.63 -9.22
N ARG A 105 1.12 20.54 -8.50
CA ARG A 105 0.89 19.19 -9.06
C ARG A 105 -0.57 18.92 -9.47
N ARG A 106 -1.48 19.91 -9.40
CA ARG A 106 -2.91 19.75 -9.75
C ARG A 106 -3.18 19.18 -11.15
N GLY A 107 -2.24 19.35 -12.07
CA GLY A 107 -2.31 18.81 -13.43
C GLY A 107 -1.88 17.35 -13.55
N LEU A 108 -1.23 16.79 -12.52
CA LEU A 108 -0.62 15.45 -12.48
C LEU A 108 -1.27 14.53 -11.43
N ALA A 109 -2.41 14.94 -10.90
CA ALA A 109 -3.15 14.16 -9.91
C ALA A 109 -4.62 14.10 -10.29
N ASP A 110 -5.22 12.94 -10.14
CA ASP A 110 -6.66 12.75 -10.33
C ASP A 110 -7.46 13.55 -9.31
N LYS A 111 -8.62 14.03 -9.72
CA LYS A 111 -9.51 14.82 -8.84
C LYS A 111 -10.09 13.98 -7.70
N GLN A 112 -10.32 12.70 -7.95
CA GLN A 112 -10.92 11.80 -7.00
C GLN A 112 -9.85 11.20 -6.09
N VAL A 113 -10.02 11.35 -4.77
CA VAL A 113 -9.15 10.74 -3.77
C VAL A 113 -9.44 9.25 -3.66
N ARG A 114 -8.40 8.45 -3.73
CA ARG A 114 -8.40 7.01 -3.52
C ARG A 114 -7.15 6.60 -2.77
N TYR A 115 -7.28 5.65 -1.87
CA TYR A 115 -6.20 5.30 -0.94
C TYR A 115 -5.44 4.03 -1.34
N ALA A 116 -5.99 3.20 -2.25
CA ALA A 116 -5.42 1.91 -2.63
C ALA A 116 -5.15 1.03 -1.39
N ARG A 117 -4.01 0.33 -1.36
CA ARG A 117 -3.57 -0.49 -0.22
C ARG A 117 -3.30 0.29 1.06
N ARG A 118 -3.15 1.63 1.00
CA ARG A 118 -2.87 2.49 2.16
C ARG A 118 -3.96 2.44 3.24
N ILE A 119 -5.19 2.01 2.89
CA ILE A 119 -6.20 1.69 3.91
C ILE A 119 -5.73 0.58 4.86
N GLY A 120 -4.83 -0.30 4.42
CA GLY A 120 -4.18 -1.31 5.27
C GLY A 120 -3.21 -0.69 6.25
N TRP A 121 -2.41 0.31 5.86
CA TRP A 121 -1.54 1.05 6.77
C TRP A 121 -2.34 1.75 7.87
N TYR A 122 -3.43 2.41 7.47
CA TYR A 122 -4.38 3.00 8.42
C TYR A 122 -4.85 1.97 9.44
N ALA A 123 -5.35 0.83 8.97
CA ALA A 123 -5.90 -0.21 9.84
C ALA A 123 -4.84 -0.82 10.77
N ILE A 124 -3.58 -0.97 10.31
CA ILE A 124 -2.46 -1.43 11.14
C ILE A 124 -2.19 -0.41 12.26
N VAL A 125 -2.06 0.88 11.94
CA VAL A 125 -1.83 1.95 12.94
C VAL A 125 -2.99 2.04 13.93
N ARG A 126 -4.25 1.92 13.47
CA ARG A 126 -5.43 1.89 14.34
C ARG A 126 -5.41 0.69 15.30
N ALA A 127 -5.01 -0.48 14.82
CA ALA A 127 -4.99 -1.71 15.59
C ALA A 127 -3.84 -1.75 16.62
N THR A 128 -2.64 -1.28 16.23
CA THR A 128 -1.43 -1.39 17.05
C THR A 128 -1.21 -0.18 17.97
N ARG A 129 -1.82 0.97 17.67
CA ARG A 129 -1.73 2.21 18.48
C ARG A 129 -0.28 2.62 18.77
N PRO A 130 0.59 2.71 17.75
CA PRO A 130 2.01 3.01 17.95
C PRO A 130 2.18 4.42 18.52
N ALA A 131 3.15 4.59 19.44
CA ALA A 131 3.55 5.90 19.93
C ALA A 131 4.47 6.61 18.93
N HIS A 132 5.26 5.87 18.16
CA HIS A 132 6.14 6.42 17.15
C HIS A 132 6.10 5.59 15.84
N VAL A 133 5.66 6.22 14.77
CA VAL A 133 5.68 5.71 13.40
C VAL A 133 6.77 6.44 12.62
N VAL A 134 7.53 5.71 11.80
CA VAL A 134 8.51 6.29 10.86
C VAL A 134 8.16 5.82 9.46
N GLU A 135 8.07 6.76 8.52
CA GLU A 135 7.82 6.53 7.10
C GLU A 135 9.02 7.05 6.30
N THR A 136 9.51 6.26 5.34
CA THR A 136 10.47 6.73 4.34
C THR A 136 9.81 6.81 2.97
N GLY A 137 10.04 7.91 2.22
CA GLY A 137 9.37 8.17 0.94
C GLY A 137 8.00 8.79 1.13
N VAL A 138 7.92 10.10 1.03
CA VAL A 138 6.71 10.89 1.31
C VAL A 138 5.98 11.32 0.03
N ASP A 139 6.72 11.65 -1.02
CA ASP A 139 6.21 12.26 -2.25
C ASP A 139 5.25 13.43 -1.94
N LYS A 140 4.00 13.34 -2.37
CA LYS A 140 2.97 14.37 -2.07
C LYS A 140 2.48 14.36 -0.63
N GLY A 141 2.70 13.28 0.13
CA GLY A 141 2.26 13.10 1.52
C GLY A 141 0.92 12.40 1.68
N LEU A 142 0.47 11.63 0.68
CA LEU A 142 -0.78 10.87 0.80
C LEU A 142 -0.66 9.77 1.86
N GLY A 143 0.47 9.03 1.88
CA GLY A 143 0.79 8.04 2.92
C GLY A 143 0.81 8.69 4.29
N SER A 144 1.56 9.78 4.42
CA SER A 144 1.67 10.54 5.68
C SER A 144 0.30 11.00 6.20
N CYS A 145 -0.59 11.51 5.34
CA CYS A 145 -1.96 11.89 5.74
C CYS A 145 -2.79 10.69 6.21
N VAL A 146 -2.66 9.54 5.58
CA VAL A 146 -3.36 8.30 5.97
C VAL A 146 -2.89 7.82 7.34
N LEU A 147 -1.57 7.79 7.56
CA LEU A 147 -0.96 7.43 8.86
C LEU A 147 -1.33 8.44 9.96
N ALA A 148 -1.25 9.74 9.65
CA ALA A 148 -1.62 10.82 10.56
C ALA A 148 -3.10 10.77 10.96
N ALA A 149 -4.00 10.45 10.01
CA ALA A 149 -5.43 10.28 10.30
C ALA A 149 -5.67 9.15 11.33
N ALA A 150 -4.95 8.03 11.20
CA ALA A 150 -5.02 6.94 12.16
C ALA A 150 -4.49 7.36 13.55
N LEU A 151 -3.36 8.10 13.59
CA LEU A 151 -2.77 8.60 14.84
C LEU A 151 -3.69 9.61 15.54
N LEU A 152 -4.31 10.53 14.80
CA LEU A 152 -5.29 11.48 15.34
C LEU A 152 -6.50 10.78 15.96
N ARG A 153 -7.02 9.72 15.30
CA ARG A 153 -8.09 8.88 15.86
C ARG A 153 -7.65 8.16 17.13
N ASN A 154 -6.44 7.57 17.12
CA ASN A 154 -5.88 6.94 18.32
C ASN A 154 -5.69 7.94 19.45
N ALA A 155 -5.21 9.14 19.18
CA ALA A 155 -5.05 10.21 20.19
C ALA A 155 -6.39 10.61 20.81
N ALA A 156 -7.46 10.72 20.02
CA ALA A 156 -8.82 10.99 20.52
C ALA A 156 -9.36 9.85 21.40
N GLU A 157 -8.82 8.65 21.30
CA GLU A 157 -9.12 7.48 22.14
C GLU A 157 -8.14 7.31 23.32
N GLY A 158 -7.24 8.29 23.56
CA GLY A 158 -6.28 8.26 24.67
C GLY A 158 -4.94 7.58 24.33
N HIS A 159 -4.65 7.32 23.06
CA HIS A 159 -3.41 6.71 22.58
C HIS A 159 -2.65 7.66 21.63
N PRO A 160 -2.04 8.74 22.14
CA PRO A 160 -1.32 9.69 21.30
C PRO A 160 -0.06 9.05 20.70
N GLY A 161 0.20 9.39 19.43
CA GLY A 161 1.40 8.97 18.70
C GLY A 161 1.84 10.05 17.72
N ARG A 162 3.05 9.90 17.20
CA ARG A 162 3.64 10.81 16.21
C ARG A 162 4.18 10.04 15.02
N LEU A 163 4.18 10.71 13.88
CA LEU A 163 4.76 10.23 12.62
C LEU A 163 6.00 11.07 12.29
N THR A 164 7.14 10.41 12.08
CA THR A 164 8.31 11.01 11.45
C THR A 164 8.35 10.57 9.99
N SER A 165 8.13 11.51 9.07
CA SER A 165 8.13 11.25 7.62
C SER A 165 9.41 11.76 7.00
N LEU A 166 10.18 10.87 6.35
CA LEU A 166 11.51 11.13 5.80
C LEU A 166 11.46 11.17 4.27
N ASP A 167 11.95 12.25 3.66
CA ASP A 167 12.09 12.35 2.21
C ASP A 167 13.33 13.16 1.84
N ILE A 168 13.98 12.82 0.74
CA ILE A 168 15.12 13.58 0.22
C ILE A 168 14.69 14.82 -0.59
N ASN A 169 13.46 14.83 -1.08
CA ASN A 169 12.92 15.92 -1.90
C ASN A 169 12.38 17.06 -1.01
N PRO A 170 12.91 18.28 -1.09
CA PRO A 170 12.42 19.42 -0.29
C PRO A 170 10.96 19.80 -0.57
N GLU A 171 10.42 19.41 -1.73
CA GLU A 171 9.03 19.68 -2.11
C GLU A 171 8.05 18.60 -1.62
N ALA A 172 8.55 17.55 -0.95
CA ALA A 172 7.71 16.45 -0.46
C ALA A 172 6.71 16.90 0.63
N GLY A 173 5.63 16.12 0.79
CA GLY A 173 4.74 16.22 1.93
C GLY A 173 3.77 17.41 1.95
N TYR A 174 3.51 18.07 0.82
CA TYR A 174 2.64 19.25 0.83
C TYR A 174 1.23 18.98 1.38
N LEU A 175 0.73 17.75 1.29
CA LEU A 175 -0.58 17.36 1.85
C LEU A 175 -0.57 17.34 3.39
N ALA A 176 0.56 17.03 4.02
CA ALA A 176 0.66 16.89 5.47
C ALA A 176 1.12 18.16 6.20
N ARG A 177 1.39 19.27 5.48
CA ARG A 177 1.97 20.50 6.04
C ARG A 177 0.96 21.42 6.75
N THR A 178 -0.31 21.09 6.82
CA THR A 178 -1.36 21.89 7.45
C THR A 178 -2.10 21.11 8.53
N ALA A 179 -2.63 21.81 9.53
CA ALA A 179 -3.44 21.21 10.58
C ALA A 179 -4.71 20.53 10.00
N PRO A 180 -5.19 19.46 10.63
CA PRO A 180 -4.63 18.86 11.86
C PRO A 180 -3.44 17.92 11.61
N TRP A 181 -3.09 17.61 10.35
CA TRP A 181 -2.09 16.61 9.98
C TRP A 181 -0.70 16.98 10.51
N SER A 182 -0.28 18.25 10.32
CA SER A 182 1.00 18.78 10.80
C SER A 182 1.17 18.76 12.32
N GLU A 183 0.10 18.55 13.08
CA GLU A 183 0.18 18.44 14.54
C GLU A 183 0.80 17.13 15.01
N VAL A 184 0.71 16.08 14.17
CA VAL A 184 1.21 14.74 14.48
C VAL A 184 2.30 14.26 13.53
N VAL A 185 2.64 15.05 12.48
CA VAL A 185 3.66 14.73 11.48
C VAL A 185 4.87 15.62 11.62
N ASP A 186 6.04 15.02 11.82
CA ASP A 186 7.35 15.65 11.76
C ASP A 186 7.97 15.31 10.40
N LEU A 187 7.93 16.26 9.44
CA LEU A 187 8.53 16.06 8.10
C LEU A 187 10.01 16.44 8.15
N VAL A 188 10.88 15.49 7.87
CA VAL A 188 12.35 15.66 7.85
C VAL A 188 12.84 15.47 6.42
N ILE A 189 13.50 16.49 5.89
CA ILE A 189 14.09 16.47 4.55
C ILE A 189 15.57 16.12 4.66
N GLY A 190 15.96 15.00 4.04
CA GLY A 190 17.33 14.50 4.05
C GLY A 190 17.46 13.05 3.62
N ASP A 191 18.69 12.54 3.70
CA ASP A 191 18.98 11.11 3.47
C ASP A 191 18.29 10.27 4.55
N SER A 192 17.51 9.26 4.13
CA SER A 192 16.73 8.44 5.06
C SER A 192 17.60 7.65 6.02
N ILE A 193 18.74 7.12 5.58
CA ILE A 193 19.65 6.34 6.42
C ILE A 193 20.25 7.20 7.53
N ALA A 194 20.70 8.42 7.18
CA ALA A 194 21.23 9.38 8.15
C ALA A 194 20.14 9.82 9.14
N SER A 195 18.94 10.11 8.63
CA SER A 195 17.81 10.54 9.43
C SER A 195 17.30 9.45 10.39
N ILE A 196 17.25 8.18 9.95
CA ILE A 196 16.96 7.03 10.82
C ILE A 196 18.00 6.92 11.93
N GLY A 197 19.31 7.06 11.58
CA GLY A 197 20.40 7.04 12.56
C GLY A 197 20.27 8.11 13.64
N ALA A 198 19.71 9.28 13.31
CA ALA A 198 19.51 10.42 14.21
C ALA A 198 18.24 10.33 15.08
N LEU A 199 17.36 9.33 14.88
CA LEU A 199 16.16 9.17 15.71
C LEU A 199 16.52 8.98 17.18
N ASP A 200 15.86 9.75 18.05
CA ASP A 200 16.07 9.78 19.50
C ASP A 200 15.04 8.97 20.29
N ARG A 201 13.98 8.52 19.61
CA ARG A 201 12.88 7.73 20.20
C ARG A 201 12.81 6.34 19.57
N PRO A 202 12.43 5.30 20.34
CA PRO A 202 12.15 3.99 19.79
C PRO A 202 11.04 4.05 18.73
N VAL A 203 11.14 3.20 17.71
CA VAL A 203 10.21 3.09 16.58
C VAL A 203 9.30 1.89 16.80
N ASP A 204 8.00 2.11 16.90
CA ASP A 204 6.99 1.04 17.04
C ASP A 204 6.54 0.49 15.70
N LEU A 205 6.55 1.34 14.66
CA LEU A 205 6.20 0.96 13.31
C LEU A 205 7.10 1.70 12.31
N PHE A 206 7.78 0.95 11.47
CA PHE A 206 8.58 1.49 10.37
C PHE A 206 7.96 1.10 9.03
N LEU A 207 7.77 2.06 8.13
CA LEU A 207 7.26 1.87 6.77
C LEU A 207 8.30 2.31 5.75
N HIS A 208 8.78 1.36 4.95
CA HIS A 208 9.60 1.63 3.76
C HIS A 208 8.68 1.87 2.55
N ASP A 209 8.68 3.08 2.00
CA ASP A 209 7.99 3.49 0.75
C ASP A 209 8.89 4.44 -0.07
N SER A 210 10.23 4.33 0.06
CA SER A 210 11.21 5.19 -0.60
C SER A 210 11.74 4.57 -1.90
N ASP A 211 13.05 4.45 -2.07
CA ASP A 211 13.67 3.77 -3.22
C ASP A 211 13.56 2.25 -3.07
N HIS A 212 12.71 1.62 -3.88
CA HIS A 212 12.48 0.17 -3.88
C HIS A 212 13.61 -0.63 -4.52
N SER A 213 14.82 -0.07 -4.68
CA SER A 213 15.99 -0.86 -5.03
C SER A 213 16.38 -1.75 -3.85
N ARG A 214 16.72 -3.02 -4.16
CA ARG A 214 17.16 -4.00 -3.15
C ARG A 214 18.25 -3.48 -2.22
N ALA A 215 19.16 -2.67 -2.75
CA ALA A 215 20.29 -2.15 -1.98
C ALA A 215 19.86 -1.07 -0.98
N HIS A 216 18.96 -0.16 -1.38
CA HIS A 216 18.48 0.91 -0.52
C HIS A 216 17.53 0.38 0.55
N GLU A 217 16.54 -0.42 0.18
CA GLU A 217 15.60 -1.05 1.11
C GLU A 217 16.32 -1.83 2.21
N ARG A 218 17.38 -2.61 1.85
CA ARG A 218 18.20 -3.32 2.83
C ARG A 218 18.87 -2.37 3.83
N ARG A 219 19.45 -1.29 3.34
CA ARG A 219 20.13 -0.29 4.19
C ARG A 219 19.16 0.38 5.16
N GLU A 220 17.93 0.67 4.74
CA GLU A 220 16.92 1.24 5.63
C GLU A 220 16.50 0.26 6.73
N PHE A 221 16.24 -1.02 6.42
CA PHE A 221 15.93 -2.01 7.44
C PHE A 221 17.11 -2.28 8.38
N GLU A 222 18.35 -2.28 7.89
CA GLU A 222 19.54 -2.40 8.73
C GLU A 222 19.72 -1.17 9.64
N ALA A 223 19.47 0.03 9.13
CA ALA A 223 19.59 1.26 9.91
C ALA A 223 18.54 1.36 11.02
N VAL A 224 17.28 0.96 10.74
CA VAL A 224 16.20 1.08 11.71
C VAL A 224 16.23 -0.02 12.78
N GLU A 225 16.87 -1.16 12.54
CA GLU A 225 16.87 -2.32 13.47
C GLU A 225 17.31 -1.93 14.89
N ALA A 226 18.35 -1.10 15.03
CA ALA A 226 18.85 -0.62 16.32
C ALA A 226 17.92 0.42 17.00
N LYS A 227 16.91 0.88 16.30
CA LYS A 227 15.96 1.90 16.77
C LYS A 227 14.60 1.32 17.12
N LEU A 228 14.35 0.03 16.84
CA LEU A 228 13.05 -0.60 17.01
C LEU A 228 12.69 -0.78 18.49
N ALA A 229 11.45 -0.48 18.84
CA ALA A 229 10.85 -0.86 20.10
C ALA A 229 10.62 -2.39 20.16
N PRO A 230 10.55 -3.00 21.34
CA PRO A 230 10.13 -4.40 21.46
C PRO A 230 8.75 -4.63 20.84
N GLY A 231 8.63 -5.60 19.94
CA GLY A 231 7.39 -5.89 19.22
C GLY A 231 7.06 -4.93 18.07
N ALA A 232 8.01 -4.10 17.66
CA ALA A 232 7.84 -3.20 16.52
C ALA A 232 7.52 -3.93 15.22
N LEU A 233 6.68 -3.32 14.39
CA LEU A 233 6.36 -3.78 13.04
C LEU A 233 7.26 -3.12 12.00
N LEU A 234 7.76 -3.93 11.07
CA LEU A 234 8.43 -3.45 9.86
C LEU A 234 7.52 -3.67 8.66
N LEU A 235 7.25 -2.62 7.91
CA LEU A 235 6.42 -2.65 6.72
C LEU A 235 7.26 -2.30 5.49
N THR A 236 6.97 -2.95 4.36
CA THR A 236 7.43 -2.50 3.04
C THR A 236 6.24 -2.28 2.13
N ASP A 237 6.25 -1.16 1.41
CA ASP A 237 5.38 -0.96 0.26
C ASP A 237 5.97 -1.67 -0.96
N ASN A 238 5.16 -1.92 -1.98
CA ASN A 238 5.60 -2.59 -3.21
C ASN A 238 6.34 -3.93 -2.98
N VAL A 239 5.78 -4.76 -2.08
CA VAL A 239 6.37 -6.04 -1.63
C VAL A 239 6.74 -7.02 -2.76
N THR A 240 6.25 -6.81 -3.98
CA THR A 240 6.58 -7.67 -5.13
C THR A 240 7.87 -7.26 -5.85
N HIS A 241 8.48 -6.12 -5.49
CA HIS A 241 9.72 -5.64 -6.11
C HIS A 241 10.97 -6.35 -5.59
N THR A 242 11.01 -6.65 -4.29
CA THR A 242 12.17 -7.31 -3.66
C THR A 242 11.73 -8.35 -2.63
N ASN A 243 12.68 -9.14 -2.14
CA ASN A 243 12.52 -10.04 -0.99
C ASN A 243 13.20 -9.52 0.28
N VAL A 244 13.64 -8.27 0.30
CA VAL A 244 14.53 -7.76 1.35
C VAL A 244 13.90 -7.87 2.73
N LEU A 245 12.63 -7.48 2.90
CA LEU A 245 11.96 -7.59 4.19
C LEU A 245 11.79 -9.05 4.64
N ALA A 246 11.49 -9.98 3.72
CA ALA A 246 11.41 -11.40 4.05
C ALA A 246 12.77 -11.95 4.52
N GLU A 247 13.85 -11.63 3.81
CA GLU A 247 15.22 -12.02 4.19
C GLU A 247 15.66 -11.38 5.52
N HIS A 248 15.24 -10.12 5.76
CA HIS A 248 15.46 -9.45 7.04
C HIS A 248 14.72 -10.16 8.17
N ALA A 249 13.46 -10.53 7.96
CA ALA A 249 12.66 -11.27 8.92
C ALA A 249 13.30 -12.63 9.28
N GLU A 250 13.75 -13.40 8.28
CA GLU A 250 14.47 -14.66 8.50
C GLU A 250 15.73 -14.46 9.35
N ARG A 251 16.55 -13.43 9.03
CA ARG A 251 17.77 -13.13 9.75
C ARG A 251 17.55 -12.71 11.20
N THR A 252 16.45 -12.00 11.48
CA THR A 252 16.13 -11.47 12.81
C THR A 252 15.17 -12.33 13.61
N GLY A 253 14.72 -13.48 13.06
CA GLY A 253 13.79 -14.38 13.72
C GLY A 253 12.35 -13.85 13.80
N ARG A 254 11.99 -12.86 12.98
CA ARG A 254 10.65 -12.31 12.87
C ARG A 254 9.77 -13.18 11.97
N ARG A 255 8.46 -13.11 12.16
CA ARG A 255 7.49 -13.65 11.19
C ARG A 255 7.35 -12.69 10.05
N PHE A 256 6.99 -13.20 8.86
CA PHE A 256 6.75 -12.39 7.67
C PHE A 256 5.45 -12.82 6.99
N LEU A 257 4.67 -11.86 6.54
CA LEU A 257 3.50 -12.07 5.71
C LEU A 257 3.40 -10.99 4.64
N ALA A 258 3.00 -11.38 3.43
CA ALA A 258 2.76 -10.47 2.33
C ALA A 258 1.31 -10.51 1.88
N TYR A 259 0.74 -9.35 1.62
CA TYR A 259 -0.55 -9.15 0.98
C TYR A 259 -0.35 -8.56 -0.40
N ARG A 260 -0.94 -9.19 -1.41
CA ARG A 260 -0.98 -8.66 -2.77
C ARG A 260 -2.36 -8.08 -3.07
N GLU A 261 -2.38 -6.84 -3.52
CA GLU A 261 -3.61 -6.14 -3.84
C GLU A 261 -4.13 -6.45 -5.25
N THR A 262 -5.41 -6.13 -5.48
CA THR A 262 -6.02 -6.14 -6.80
C THR A 262 -6.81 -4.85 -6.98
N PRO A 263 -6.31 -3.90 -7.79
CA PRO A 263 -6.99 -2.65 -8.11
C PRO A 263 -8.34 -2.89 -8.81
N ARG A 264 -9.32 -2.04 -8.48
CA ARG A 264 -10.64 -2.05 -9.12
C ARG A 264 -10.62 -1.12 -10.33
N ASP A 265 -10.94 -1.68 -11.49
CA ASP A 265 -11.08 -0.93 -12.76
C ASP A 265 -9.85 -0.04 -13.10
N HIS A 266 -8.66 -0.51 -12.77
CA HIS A 266 -7.40 0.16 -13.05
C HIS A 266 -6.50 -0.74 -13.92
N TRP A 267 -5.63 -0.13 -14.73
CA TRP A 267 -4.70 -0.87 -15.61
C TRP A 267 -3.52 -1.46 -14.82
N TYR A 268 -3.11 -0.78 -13.77
CA TYR A 268 -2.03 -1.23 -12.89
C TYR A 268 -2.40 -2.57 -12.24
N PRO A 269 -1.52 -3.58 -12.29
CA PRO A 269 -1.85 -4.90 -11.76
C PRO A 269 -1.95 -4.94 -10.23
N GLY A 270 -1.55 -3.88 -9.57
CA GLY A 270 -1.39 -3.84 -8.12
C GLY A 270 -0.03 -4.38 -7.69
N ASP A 271 0.36 -4.01 -6.49
CA ASP A 271 1.50 -4.54 -5.78
C ASP A 271 1.06 -5.09 -4.42
N GLY A 272 1.61 -4.62 -3.30
CA GLY A 272 1.14 -5.10 -2.01
C GLY A 272 1.92 -4.54 -0.83
N ILE A 273 1.62 -5.08 0.34
CA ILE A 273 2.23 -4.74 1.61
C ILE A 273 2.94 -5.98 2.15
N GLY A 274 4.21 -5.85 2.52
CA GLY A 274 4.91 -6.82 3.35
C GLY A 274 4.97 -6.35 4.80
N VAL A 275 4.82 -7.26 5.75
CA VAL A 275 4.97 -6.97 7.18
C VAL A 275 5.82 -8.04 7.84
N ALA A 276 6.80 -7.59 8.65
CA ALA A 276 7.57 -8.44 9.55
C ALA A 276 7.34 -8.02 11.01
N TRP A 277 7.12 -9.03 11.94
CA TRP A 277 6.77 -8.79 13.35
C TRP A 277 7.23 -9.90 14.30
#